data_0fed31883fd1d23e20f70dba3598e008
#
_entry.id   0fed31883fd1d23e20f70dba3598e008
#
_cell.length_a   1.000
_cell.length_b   1.000
_cell.length_c   1.000
_cell.angle_alpha   90.00
_cell.angle_beta   90.00
_cell.angle_gamma   90.00
#
_symmetry.space_group_name_H-M   'P 1'
#
loop_
_entity.id
_entity.type
_entity.pdbx_description
1 polymer ?
#
loop_
_entity_poly.entity_id
_entity_poly.type
_entity_poly.pdbx_seq_one_letter_code
_entity_poly.pdbx_strand_id
1 'polypeptide(L)'
;MGPVELHHLRRPVVLAAFSGWNDAGDAATGVLDHLTDTCDTEFVFALDPDDYYDFTENRPVLVRDEDGERTLQWATTEVLLARLADRDLLLISGPEPNLRWKAFCAALVSLLRSVRPEHVVVMGAMLADAPHSRPIPITENGTDYEGPSGIVGVLAGACRAAGFDVTSVWASVPHYVADPPNPKATLALLGWVADVIDTPFDVGDLPQAAATWEGRVNELLTEETDIAEYVGKLEERYDTAEATGEQIALQFERYLRRRER
;
A
#
# COMPACT_ATOMS: atom_id res chain seq x y z
N MET A 1 -14.49 26.56 1.35
CA MET A 1 -14.88 25.32 2.04
C MET A 1 -14.57 25.47 3.51
N GLY A 2 -15.45 25.07 4.44
CA GLY A 2 -15.16 25.11 5.89
C GLY A 2 -14.18 23.97 6.24
N PRO A 3 -13.55 24.02 7.43
CA PRO A 3 -12.67 22.94 7.87
C PRO A 3 -13.46 21.62 7.96
N VAL A 4 -12.87 20.54 7.47
CA VAL A 4 -13.46 19.20 7.54
C VAL A 4 -13.61 18.78 9.01
N GLU A 5 -14.82 18.48 9.44
CA GLU A 5 -15.08 18.04 10.80
C GLU A 5 -14.75 16.54 10.95
N LEU A 6 -13.62 16.22 11.58
CA LEU A 6 -13.16 14.86 11.82
C LEU A 6 -13.87 14.15 13.00
N HIS A 7 -14.77 14.83 13.71
CA HIS A 7 -15.39 14.30 14.93
C HIS A 7 -16.63 13.42 14.69
N HIS A 8 -17.15 13.35 13.47
CA HIS A 8 -18.38 12.64 13.12
C HIS A 8 -18.17 11.63 11.98
N LEU A 9 -16.98 11.05 11.90
CA LEU A 9 -16.71 10.04 10.87
C LEU A 9 -17.42 8.73 11.19
N ARG A 10 -17.92 8.06 10.16
CA ARG A 10 -18.62 6.78 10.25
C ARG A 10 -17.64 5.63 10.17
N ARG A 11 -17.50 4.84 11.24
CA ARG A 11 -16.64 3.67 11.28
C ARG A 11 -15.29 3.91 10.57
N PRO A 12 -14.52 4.94 10.97
CA PRO A 12 -13.37 5.38 10.20
C PRO A 12 -12.26 4.34 10.17
N VAL A 13 -11.67 4.17 9.00
CA VAL A 13 -10.46 3.38 8.78
C VAL A 13 -9.40 4.30 8.18
N VAL A 14 -8.15 4.08 8.53
CA VAL A 14 -7.02 4.84 8.01
C VAL A 14 -6.20 3.94 7.10
N LEU A 15 -5.95 4.40 5.88
CA LEU A 15 -5.04 3.77 4.93
C LEU A 15 -3.86 4.72 4.71
N ALA A 16 -2.64 4.23 4.92
CA ALA A 16 -1.43 5.02 4.73
C ALA A 16 -0.45 4.30 3.81
N ALA A 17 0.12 5.04 2.85
CA ALA A 17 1.19 4.59 1.98
C ALA A 17 2.14 5.74 1.65
N PHE A 18 3.41 5.42 1.45
CA PHE A 18 4.45 6.42 1.22
C PHE A 18 5.33 5.98 0.06
N SER A 19 5.46 6.84 -0.95
CA SER A 19 6.34 6.56 -2.10
C SER A 19 7.81 6.56 -1.69
N GLY A 20 8.62 5.87 -2.48
CA GLY A 20 10.06 5.75 -2.28
C GLY A 20 10.49 4.33 -1.94
N TRP A 21 11.43 4.16 -1.01
CA TRP A 21 12.07 2.87 -0.72
C TRP A 21 11.09 1.74 -0.32
N ASN A 22 9.96 2.10 0.27
CA ASN A 22 8.95 1.13 0.73
C ASN A 22 7.78 0.94 -0.24
N ASP A 23 7.91 1.39 -1.50
CA ASP A 23 6.82 1.32 -2.47
C ASP A 23 7.30 0.84 -3.84
N ALA A 24 7.75 -0.42 -3.91
CA ALA A 24 8.18 -1.01 -5.16
C ALA A 24 7.06 -1.00 -6.20
N GLY A 25 7.37 -0.46 -7.39
CA GLY A 25 6.43 -0.32 -8.50
C GLY A 25 5.25 0.61 -8.20
N ASP A 26 5.39 1.54 -7.25
CA ASP A 26 4.33 2.46 -6.77
C ASP A 26 3.02 1.72 -6.43
N ALA A 27 3.16 0.48 -5.91
CA ALA A 27 2.02 -0.40 -5.73
C ALA A 27 1.14 0.02 -4.56
N ALA A 28 1.74 0.46 -3.45
CA ALA A 28 1.00 0.85 -2.25
C ALA A 28 0.39 2.25 -2.39
N THR A 29 1.15 3.22 -2.92
CA THR A 29 0.59 4.55 -3.23
C THR A 29 -0.46 4.46 -4.33
N GLY A 30 -0.29 3.59 -5.32
CA GLY A 30 -1.27 3.32 -6.36
C GLY A 30 -2.64 2.88 -5.84
N VAL A 31 -2.72 2.24 -4.66
CA VAL A 31 -4.01 1.97 -4.00
C VAL A 31 -4.69 3.27 -3.58
N LEU A 32 -3.94 4.20 -2.96
CA LEU A 32 -4.50 5.47 -2.51
C LEU A 32 -4.88 6.38 -3.69
N ASP A 33 -4.07 6.40 -4.73
CA ASP A 33 -4.37 7.13 -5.97
C ASP A 33 -5.66 6.59 -6.60
N HIS A 34 -5.80 5.27 -6.73
CA HIS A 34 -7.01 4.64 -7.25
C HIS A 34 -8.26 4.98 -6.41
N LEU A 35 -8.16 4.95 -5.09
CA LEU A 35 -9.26 5.32 -4.20
C LEU A 35 -9.58 6.82 -4.29
N THR A 36 -8.57 7.67 -4.51
CA THR A 36 -8.77 9.11 -4.72
C THR A 36 -9.52 9.38 -6.02
N ASP A 37 -9.25 8.61 -7.08
CA ASP A 37 -9.89 8.76 -8.38
C ASP A 37 -11.32 8.18 -8.43
N THR A 38 -11.59 7.12 -7.65
CA THR A 38 -12.86 6.38 -7.72
C THR A 38 -13.85 6.72 -6.62
N CYS A 39 -13.40 7.37 -5.54
CA CYS A 39 -14.26 7.77 -4.42
C CYS A 39 -14.50 9.28 -4.40
N ASP A 40 -15.57 9.71 -3.70
CA ASP A 40 -15.76 11.12 -3.35
C ASP A 40 -14.78 11.51 -2.25
N THR A 41 -13.73 12.25 -2.63
CA THR A 41 -12.62 12.62 -1.74
C THR A 41 -12.62 14.10 -1.43
N GLU A 42 -12.25 14.44 -0.20
CA GLU A 42 -12.14 15.80 0.31
C GLU A 42 -10.77 16.00 0.97
N PHE A 43 -10.06 17.08 0.62
CA PHE A 43 -8.80 17.45 1.27
C PHE A 43 -9.05 17.86 2.74
N VAL A 44 -8.31 17.24 3.66
CA VAL A 44 -8.40 17.53 5.09
C VAL A 44 -7.30 18.49 5.52
N PHE A 45 -6.04 18.10 5.35
CA PHE A 45 -4.87 18.93 5.59
C PHE A 45 -3.61 18.26 5.00
N ALA A 46 -2.51 19.03 4.97
CA ALA A 46 -1.17 18.51 4.70
C ALA A 46 -0.23 18.82 5.87
N LEU A 47 0.74 17.94 6.08
CA LEU A 47 1.85 18.25 7.02
C LEU A 47 2.74 19.33 6.41
N ASP A 48 3.30 20.20 7.27
CA ASP A 48 4.25 21.21 6.81
C ASP A 48 5.50 20.53 6.22
N PRO A 49 5.77 20.69 4.92
CA PRO A 49 6.87 20.01 4.29
C PRO A 49 8.25 20.42 4.82
N ASP A 50 8.42 21.66 5.29
CA ASP A 50 9.68 22.15 5.85
C ASP A 50 10.12 21.39 7.10
N ASP A 51 9.18 20.72 7.79
CA ASP A 51 9.47 19.95 8.98
C ASP A 51 10.06 18.55 8.67
N TYR A 52 9.72 17.97 7.52
CA TYR A 52 9.91 16.53 7.29
C TYR A 52 10.66 16.17 6.03
N TYR A 53 10.81 17.08 5.07
CA TYR A 53 11.42 16.79 3.77
C TYR A 53 12.71 17.57 3.56
N ASP A 54 13.69 16.90 2.95
CA ASP A 54 14.88 17.54 2.39
C ASP A 54 14.59 17.86 0.92
N PHE A 55 14.49 19.14 0.61
CA PHE A 55 14.19 19.59 -0.75
C PHE A 55 15.36 19.44 -1.73
N THR A 56 16.53 18.98 -1.27
CA THR A 56 17.60 18.57 -2.18
C THR A 56 17.35 17.16 -2.71
N GLU A 57 16.67 16.30 -1.94
CA GLU A 57 16.24 14.95 -2.32
C GLU A 57 14.83 14.97 -2.95
N ASN A 58 13.88 15.66 -2.30
CA ASN A 58 12.50 15.80 -2.76
C ASN A 58 12.27 17.22 -3.32
N ARG A 59 12.83 17.47 -4.52
CA ARG A 59 12.75 18.82 -5.14
C ARG A 59 11.30 19.19 -5.45
N PRO A 60 10.88 20.45 -5.15
CA PRO A 60 9.59 20.93 -5.61
C PRO A 60 9.52 20.94 -7.13
N VAL A 61 8.38 20.52 -7.66
CA VAL A 61 8.14 20.43 -9.10
C VAL A 61 7.40 21.67 -9.57
N LEU A 62 7.88 22.28 -10.65
CA LEU A 62 7.21 23.39 -11.29
C LEU A 62 6.12 22.83 -12.23
N VAL A 63 4.88 22.98 -11.86
CA VAL A 63 3.72 22.55 -12.63
C VAL A 63 2.95 23.75 -13.20
N ARG A 64 2.06 23.52 -14.18
CA ARG A 64 1.07 24.50 -14.62
C ARG A 64 -0.28 24.12 -14.01
N ASP A 65 -0.94 25.11 -13.40
CA ASP A 65 -2.30 24.94 -12.93
C ASP A 65 -3.31 25.00 -14.10
N GLU A 66 -4.60 24.88 -13.76
CA GLU A 66 -5.70 24.88 -14.74
C GLU A 66 -5.78 26.18 -15.53
N ASP A 67 -5.35 27.29 -14.97
CA ASP A 67 -5.32 28.62 -15.63
C ASP A 67 -4.04 28.82 -16.46
N GLY A 68 -3.11 27.84 -16.46
CA GLY A 68 -1.85 27.85 -17.18
C GLY A 68 -0.73 28.61 -16.47
N GLU A 69 -0.95 29.08 -15.24
CA GLU A 69 0.06 29.72 -14.42
C GLU A 69 1.05 28.70 -13.85
N ARG A 70 2.27 29.14 -13.56
CA ARG A 70 3.31 28.28 -12.99
C ARG A 70 3.23 28.29 -11.49
N THR A 71 3.02 27.12 -10.89
CA THR A 71 2.99 26.92 -9.45
C THR A 71 4.05 25.90 -9.03
N LEU A 72 4.56 26.01 -7.80
CA LEU A 72 5.47 25.02 -7.21
C LEU A 72 4.65 24.01 -6.39
N GLN A 73 4.75 22.75 -6.76
CA GLN A 73 4.24 21.63 -5.98
C GLN A 73 5.36 21.09 -5.10
N TRP A 74 5.16 21.17 -3.80
CA TRP A 74 6.11 20.70 -2.80
C TRP A 74 5.80 19.27 -2.39
N ALA A 75 6.87 18.48 -2.15
CA ALA A 75 6.72 17.17 -1.54
C ALA A 75 6.12 17.35 -0.15
N THR A 76 4.99 16.72 0.12
CA THR A 76 4.31 16.77 1.42
C THR A 76 3.54 15.49 1.69
N THR A 77 3.18 15.25 2.95
CA THR A 77 2.20 14.22 3.31
C THR A 77 0.82 14.86 3.39
N GLU A 78 -0.08 14.36 2.57
CA GLU A 78 -1.47 14.83 2.53
C GLU A 78 -2.41 13.85 3.22
N VAL A 79 -3.50 14.37 3.74
CA VAL A 79 -4.60 13.61 4.33
C VAL A 79 -5.87 13.96 3.59
N LEU A 80 -6.46 12.96 2.97
CA LEU A 80 -7.75 13.05 2.29
C LEU A 80 -8.79 12.24 3.06
N LEU A 81 -10.03 12.66 2.99
CA LEU A 81 -11.19 11.94 3.49
C LEU A 81 -11.98 11.39 2.30
N ALA A 82 -12.06 10.07 2.16
CA ALA A 82 -12.91 9.41 1.19
C ALA A 82 -14.20 8.92 1.88
N ARG A 83 -15.35 9.24 1.29
CA ARG A 83 -16.65 8.85 1.83
C ARG A 83 -17.21 7.65 1.08
N LEU A 84 -17.36 6.53 1.79
CA LEU A 84 -18.02 5.33 1.27
C LEU A 84 -19.48 5.24 1.75
N ALA A 85 -20.20 4.24 1.31
CA ALA A 85 -21.61 4.09 1.65
C ALA A 85 -21.83 3.87 3.17
N ASP A 86 -20.99 3.06 3.80
CA ASP A 86 -21.15 2.59 5.19
C ASP A 86 -20.04 3.04 6.14
N ARG A 87 -18.94 3.58 5.63
CA ARG A 87 -17.79 4.08 6.41
C ARG A 87 -17.08 5.22 5.74
N ASP A 88 -16.16 5.82 6.45
CA ASP A 88 -15.28 6.87 5.95
C ASP A 88 -13.81 6.40 6.03
N LEU A 89 -13.02 6.70 4.99
CA LEU A 89 -11.59 6.38 4.97
C LEU A 89 -10.79 7.68 5.10
N LEU A 90 -9.73 7.65 5.92
CA LEU A 90 -8.67 8.64 5.82
C LEU A 90 -7.52 8.04 5.01
N LEU A 91 -7.20 8.69 3.90
CA LEU A 91 -6.10 8.34 3.03
C LEU A 91 -4.91 9.25 3.39
N ILE A 92 -3.79 8.66 3.78
CA ILE A 92 -2.56 9.38 4.16
C ILE A 92 -1.50 8.99 3.15
N SER A 93 -1.10 9.92 2.28
CA SER A 93 -0.12 9.69 1.21
C SER A 93 0.92 10.79 1.13
N GLY A 94 2.09 10.46 0.61
CA GLY A 94 3.20 11.37 0.35
C GLY A 94 4.50 10.60 0.16
N PRO A 95 5.61 11.27 -0.13
CA PRO A 95 6.92 10.64 -0.11
C PRO A 95 7.31 10.17 1.29
N GLU A 96 8.19 9.17 1.38
CA GLU A 96 8.82 8.82 2.65
C GLU A 96 9.53 10.05 3.24
N PRO A 97 9.26 10.45 4.51
CA PRO A 97 9.91 11.63 5.08
C PRO A 97 11.42 11.41 5.24
N ASN A 98 12.22 12.43 4.91
CA ASN A 98 13.67 12.35 5.06
C ASN A 98 14.11 12.63 6.50
N LEU A 99 13.33 13.44 7.24
CA LEU A 99 13.72 14.03 8.50
C LEU A 99 12.68 13.78 9.61
N ARG A 100 13.13 13.85 10.86
CA ARG A 100 12.27 13.95 12.06
C ARG A 100 11.19 12.89 12.19
N TRP A 101 11.46 11.66 11.80
CA TRP A 101 10.50 10.53 11.75
C TRP A 101 9.68 10.34 13.03
N LYS A 102 10.30 10.53 14.22
CA LYS A 102 9.56 10.44 15.49
C LYS A 102 8.52 11.55 15.64
N ALA A 103 8.83 12.77 15.20
CA ALA A 103 7.88 13.89 15.21
C ALA A 103 6.80 13.69 14.15
N PHE A 104 7.16 13.22 12.95
CA PHE A 104 6.24 12.83 11.90
C PHE A 104 5.20 11.82 12.39
N CYS A 105 5.65 10.70 12.95
CA CYS A 105 4.74 9.69 13.49
C CYS A 105 3.89 10.24 14.66
N ALA A 106 4.47 11.11 15.51
CA ALA A 106 3.71 11.72 16.61
C ALA A 106 2.59 12.65 16.09
N ALA A 107 2.82 13.39 15.01
CA ALA A 107 1.82 14.23 14.37
C ALA A 107 0.66 13.37 13.82
N LEU A 108 0.97 12.28 13.09
CA LEU A 108 -0.04 11.35 12.58
C LEU A 108 -0.78 10.62 13.71
N VAL A 109 -0.09 10.15 14.74
CA VAL A 109 -0.73 9.55 15.94
C VAL A 109 -1.67 10.54 16.63
N SER A 110 -1.32 11.84 16.68
CA SER A 110 -2.22 12.87 17.22
C SER A 110 -3.49 13.03 16.40
N LEU A 111 -3.38 12.98 15.07
CA LEU A 111 -4.54 12.93 14.17
C LEU A 111 -5.42 11.72 14.46
N LEU A 112 -4.82 10.52 14.51
CA LEU A 112 -5.55 9.27 14.78
C LEU A 112 -6.32 9.31 16.10
N ARG A 113 -5.78 9.97 17.12
CA ARG A 113 -6.50 10.14 18.40
C ARG A 113 -7.75 10.99 18.28
N SER A 114 -7.79 11.96 17.37
CA SER A 114 -8.99 12.78 17.12
C SER A 114 -10.02 12.01 16.28
N VAL A 115 -9.55 11.22 15.31
CA VAL A 115 -10.37 10.41 14.38
C VAL A 115 -10.93 9.16 15.06
N ARG A 116 -10.15 8.50 15.93
CA ARG A 116 -10.47 7.21 16.59
C ARG A 116 -10.84 6.12 15.57
N PRO A 117 -9.96 5.78 14.65
CA PRO A 117 -10.25 4.77 13.64
C PRO A 117 -10.52 3.41 14.25
N GLU A 118 -11.40 2.62 13.60
CA GLU A 118 -11.61 1.20 13.92
C GLU A 118 -10.35 0.38 13.61
N HIS A 119 -9.65 0.74 12.53
CA HIS A 119 -8.43 0.07 12.09
C HIS A 119 -7.49 1.04 11.36
N VAL A 120 -6.20 0.77 11.43
CA VAL A 120 -5.15 1.48 10.69
C VAL A 120 -4.40 0.48 9.83
N VAL A 121 -4.37 0.69 8.53
CA VAL A 121 -3.59 -0.09 7.58
C VAL A 121 -2.44 0.76 7.07
N VAL A 122 -1.21 0.29 7.25
CA VAL A 122 -0.02 0.93 6.67
C VAL A 122 0.53 0.01 5.60
N MET A 123 0.46 0.46 4.35
CA MET A 123 0.79 -0.34 3.17
C MET A 123 2.20 -0.06 2.69
N GLY A 124 2.84 -1.08 2.18
CA GLY A 124 4.10 -1.01 1.47
C GLY A 124 4.20 -2.05 0.36
N ALA A 125 5.22 -1.91 -0.46
CA ALA A 125 5.59 -2.90 -1.46
C ALA A 125 7.11 -3.06 -1.48
N MET A 126 7.58 -4.30 -1.61
CA MET A 126 8.99 -4.62 -1.62
C MET A 126 9.38 -5.47 -2.82
N LEU A 127 10.59 -5.30 -3.32
CA LEU A 127 11.13 -6.19 -4.34
C LEU A 127 11.40 -7.56 -3.75
N ALA A 128 10.94 -8.60 -4.46
CA ALA A 128 11.04 -9.99 -3.98
C ALA A 128 11.28 -10.97 -5.14
N ASP A 129 11.68 -12.17 -4.78
CA ASP A 129 11.77 -13.33 -5.66
C ASP A 129 10.37 -13.92 -5.91
N ALA A 130 9.49 -13.13 -6.54
CA ALA A 130 8.13 -13.50 -6.88
C ALA A 130 7.95 -13.55 -8.40
N PRO A 131 7.27 -14.56 -8.95
CA PRO A 131 6.99 -14.60 -10.38
C PRO A 131 5.83 -13.67 -10.74
N HIS A 132 5.99 -12.88 -11.80
CA HIS A 132 4.96 -11.94 -12.26
C HIS A 132 3.70 -12.63 -12.78
N SER A 133 3.81 -13.88 -13.22
CA SER A 133 2.72 -14.72 -13.78
C SER A 133 1.84 -15.40 -12.72
N ARG A 134 2.18 -15.27 -11.44
CA ARG A 134 1.40 -15.81 -10.31
C ARG A 134 0.76 -14.68 -9.50
N PRO A 135 -0.22 -14.98 -8.62
CA PRO A 135 -0.74 -14.01 -7.68
C PRO A 135 0.38 -13.32 -6.90
N ILE A 136 0.24 -12.02 -6.68
CA ILE A 136 1.20 -11.25 -5.88
C ILE A 136 1.10 -11.70 -4.41
N PRO A 137 2.20 -12.19 -3.79
CA PRO A 137 2.18 -12.54 -2.38
C PRO A 137 1.98 -11.30 -1.50
N ILE A 138 1.03 -11.39 -0.58
CA ILE A 138 0.76 -10.36 0.42
C ILE A 138 1.17 -10.87 1.80
N THR A 139 1.93 -10.06 2.54
CA THR A 139 2.43 -10.38 3.88
C THR A 139 1.96 -9.34 4.89
N GLU A 140 1.40 -9.80 6.01
CA GLU A 140 0.90 -8.94 7.10
C GLU A 140 1.87 -8.88 8.28
N ASN A 141 1.86 -7.73 8.97
CA ASN A 141 2.48 -7.50 10.28
C ASN A 141 3.97 -7.85 10.41
N GLY A 142 4.63 -7.90 9.27
CA GLY A 142 6.04 -8.23 9.22
C GLY A 142 6.32 -9.71 9.51
N THR A 143 7.46 -10.14 9.06
CA THR A 143 8.07 -11.43 9.39
C THR A 143 8.95 -11.24 10.63
N ASP A 144 9.63 -12.28 11.06
CA ASP A 144 10.70 -12.21 12.08
C ASP A 144 11.93 -11.43 11.59
N TYR A 145 11.69 -10.39 10.77
CA TYR A 145 12.72 -9.56 10.18
C TYR A 145 13.31 -8.60 11.22
N GLU A 146 14.60 -8.70 11.41
CA GLU A 146 15.41 -7.77 12.18
C GLU A 146 16.38 -7.03 11.24
N GLY A 147 16.22 -5.70 11.13
CA GLY A 147 17.05 -4.91 10.24
C GLY A 147 16.56 -3.47 10.06
N PRO A 148 17.12 -2.72 9.10
CA PRO A 148 16.65 -1.37 8.77
C PRO A 148 15.17 -1.37 8.39
N SER A 149 14.41 -0.42 8.92
CA SER A 149 12.97 -0.28 8.66
C SER A 149 12.67 1.07 8.02
N GLY A 150 11.77 1.07 7.03
CA GLY A 150 11.20 2.27 6.43
C GLY A 150 10.04 2.85 7.26
N ILE A 151 9.46 3.94 6.75
CA ILE A 151 8.39 4.65 7.45
C ILE A 151 7.15 3.77 7.70
N VAL A 152 6.87 2.81 6.85
CA VAL A 152 5.76 1.84 7.02
C VAL A 152 5.89 1.10 8.36
N GLY A 153 7.05 0.51 8.63
CA GLY A 153 7.31 -0.19 9.89
C GLY A 153 7.36 0.73 11.10
N VAL A 154 7.98 1.91 10.95
CA VAL A 154 8.12 2.90 12.03
C VAL A 154 6.76 3.49 12.42
N LEU A 155 5.92 3.86 11.45
CA LEU A 155 4.58 4.37 11.69
C LEU A 155 3.67 3.31 12.31
N ALA A 156 3.66 2.09 11.76
CA ALA A 156 2.90 0.97 12.32
C ALA A 156 3.31 0.70 13.78
N GLY A 157 4.60 0.71 14.09
CA GLY A 157 5.12 0.59 15.46
C GLY A 157 4.65 1.72 16.38
N ALA A 158 4.69 2.99 15.91
CA ALA A 158 4.22 4.14 16.67
C ALA A 158 2.72 4.08 16.95
N CYS A 159 1.91 3.66 15.97
CA CYS A 159 0.47 3.49 16.13
C CYS A 159 0.13 2.36 17.11
N ARG A 160 0.80 1.20 17.04
CA ARG A 160 0.63 0.11 18.02
C ARG A 160 1.00 0.56 19.44
N ALA A 161 2.13 1.27 19.59
CA ALA A 161 2.54 1.82 20.89
C ALA A 161 1.54 2.85 21.45
N ALA A 162 0.78 3.52 20.58
CA ALA A 162 -0.29 4.43 20.98
C ALA A 162 -1.64 3.73 21.26
N GLY A 163 -1.73 2.40 21.08
CA GLY A 163 -2.89 1.58 21.40
C GLY A 163 -3.90 1.44 20.26
N PHE A 164 -3.55 1.76 19.03
CA PHE A 164 -4.40 1.53 17.87
C PHE A 164 -4.31 0.08 17.39
N ASP A 165 -5.41 -0.41 16.81
CA ASP A 165 -5.43 -1.64 16.02
C ASP A 165 -4.79 -1.35 14.65
N VAL A 166 -3.65 -2.02 14.36
CA VAL A 166 -2.79 -1.68 13.22
C VAL A 166 -2.30 -2.91 12.50
N THR A 167 -2.52 -2.96 11.20
CA THR A 167 -1.87 -3.90 10.30
C THR A 167 -0.88 -3.17 9.40
N SER A 168 0.36 -3.65 9.32
CA SER A 168 1.27 -3.32 8.23
C SER A 168 1.20 -4.42 7.18
N VAL A 169 0.95 -4.06 5.92
CA VAL A 169 0.80 -5.01 4.83
C VAL A 169 1.78 -4.71 3.71
N TRP A 170 2.34 -5.75 3.11
CA TRP A 170 3.36 -5.65 2.09
C TRP A 170 3.03 -6.50 0.88
N ALA A 171 3.10 -5.91 -0.32
CA ALA A 171 3.07 -6.63 -1.57
C ALA A 171 4.49 -7.02 -2.01
N SER A 172 4.67 -8.26 -2.47
CA SER A 172 5.93 -8.75 -3.04
C SER A 172 5.96 -8.49 -4.54
N VAL A 173 6.72 -7.48 -4.97
CA VAL A 173 6.86 -7.08 -6.38
C VAL A 173 8.07 -7.80 -7.00
N PRO A 174 7.94 -8.40 -8.20
CA PRO A 174 9.06 -9.05 -8.87
C PRO A 174 10.23 -8.09 -9.10
N HIS A 175 11.42 -8.40 -8.58
CA HIS A 175 12.58 -7.50 -8.66
C HIS A 175 13.12 -7.30 -10.08
N TYR A 176 12.85 -8.21 -11.01
CA TYR A 176 13.28 -8.12 -12.42
C TYR A 176 12.37 -7.22 -13.28
N VAL A 177 11.25 -6.71 -12.74
CA VAL A 177 10.35 -5.73 -13.38
C VAL A 177 9.88 -4.71 -12.34
N ALA A 178 10.86 -4.00 -11.78
CA ALA A 178 10.67 -3.05 -10.69
C ALA A 178 10.13 -1.68 -11.12
N ASP A 179 10.14 -1.38 -12.44
CA ASP A 179 9.73 -0.08 -12.95
C ASP A 179 8.23 0.18 -12.68
N PRO A 180 7.89 1.34 -12.12
CA PRO A 180 6.50 1.72 -11.88
C PRO A 180 5.76 2.08 -13.18
N PRO A 181 4.40 1.95 -13.19
CA PRO A 181 3.59 1.37 -12.13
C PRO A 181 3.48 -0.16 -12.20
N ASN A 182 3.17 -0.80 -11.06
CA ASN A 182 2.78 -2.21 -11.01
C ASN A 182 1.28 -2.38 -10.66
N PRO A 183 0.37 -2.29 -11.62
CA PRO A 183 -1.07 -2.36 -11.37
C PRO A 183 -1.53 -3.73 -10.84
N LYS A 184 -0.77 -4.80 -11.07
CA LYS A 184 -1.08 -6.13 -10.53
C LYS A 184 -0.87 -6.17 -9.01
N ALA A 185 0.20 -5.55 -8.50
CA ALA A 185 0.46 -5.45 -7.08
C ALA A 185 -0.51 -4.47 -6.41
N THR A 186 -0.84 -3.35 -7.07
CA THR A 186 -1.88 -2.42 -6.61
C THR A 186 -3.23 -3.12 -6.46
N LEU A 187 -3.66 -3.89 -7.48
CA LEU A 187 -4.92 -4.64 -7.43
C LEU A 187 -4.94 -5.67 -6.29
N ALA A 188 -3.82 -6.36 -6.06
CA ALA A 188 -3.70 -7.34 -4.99
C ALA A 188 -3.80 -6.68 -3.60
N LEU A 189 -3.13 -5.54 -3.38
CA LEU A 189 -3.24 -4.76 -2.14
C LEU A 189 -4.66 -4.22 -1.93
N LEU A 190 -5.28 -3.66 -2.98
CA LEU A 190 -6.65 -3.15 -2.91
C LEU A 190 -7.64 -4.25 -2.53
N GLY A 191 -7.51 -5.45 -3.13
CA GLY A 191 -8.31 -6.62 -2.78
C GLY A 191 -8.12 -7.04 -1.33
N TRP A 192 -6.87 -7.09 -0.86
CA TRP A 192 -6.56 -7.40 0.54
C TRP A 192 -7.17 -6.37 1.50
N VAL A 193 -7.08 -5.06 1.19
CA VAL A 193 -7.70 -4.00 2.01
C VAL A 193 -9.20 -4.19 2.05
N ALA A 194 -9.85 -4.46 0.90
CA ALA A 194 -11.29 -4.69 0.83
C ALA A 194 -11.75 -5.82 1.75
N ASP A 195 -11.00 -6.93 1.76
CA ASP A 195 -11.30 -8.10 2.61
C ASP A 195 -11.13 -7.77 4.10
N VAL A 196 -10.04 -7.10 4.48
CA VAL A 196 -9.73 -6.80 5.89
C VAL A 196 -10.73 -5.83 6.51
N ILE A 197 -11.19 -4.84 5.76
CA ILE A 197 -12.15 -3.86 6.27
C ILE A 197 -13.61 -4.23 5.96
N ASP A 198 -13.84 -5.38 5.33
CA ASP A 198 -15.17 -5.86 4.91
C ASP A 198 -15.94 -4.80 4.10
N THR A 199 -15.27 -4.25 3.08
CA THR A 199 -15.85 -3.19 2.24
C THR A 199 -15.33 -3.33 0.81
N PRO A 200 -16.21 -3.65 -0.16
CA PRO A 200 -15.82 -3.75 -1.56
C PRO A 200 -15.49 -2.39 -2.15
N PHE A 201 -14.46 -2.34 -2.98
CA PHE A 201 -14.09 -1.17 -3.78
C PHE A 201 -14.44 -1.35 -5.24
N ASP A 202 -14.70 -0.25 -5.93
CA ASP A 202 -14.70 -0.24 -7.38
C ASP A 202 -13.24 -0.40 -7.87
N VAL A 203 -12.97 -1.48 -8.59
CA VAL A 203 -11.64 -1.79 -9.09
C VAL A 203 -11.33 -1.08 -10.42
N GLY A 204 -12.34 -0.45 -11.04
CA GLY A 204 -12.20 0.27 -12.30
C GLY A 204 -11.44 -0.51 -13.37
N ASP A 205 -10.47 0.14 -13.99
CA ASP A 205 -9.63 -0.43 -15.04
C ASP A 205 -8.41 -1.22 -14.54
N LEU A 206 -8.19 -1.31 -13.21
CA LEU A 206 -7.03 -2.02 -12.63
C LEU A 206 -6.88 -3.47 -13.12
N PRO A 207 -7.94 -4.30 -13.22
CA PRO A 207 -7.80 -5.67 -13.73
C PRO A 207 -7.27 -5.72 -15.17
N GLN A 208 -7.73 -4.80 -16.03
CA GLN A 208 -7.25 -4.70 -17.41
C GLN A 208 -5.81 -4.18 -17.48
N ALA A 209 -5.47 -3.21 -16.64
CA ALA A 209 -4.12 -2.67 -16.53
C ALA A 209 -3.14 -3.76 -16.03
N ALA A 210 -3.54 -4.55 -15.03
CA ALA A 210 -2.75 -5.67 -14.52
C ALA A 210 -2.50 -6.75 -15.59
N ALA A 211 -3.53 -7.13 -16.35
CA ALA A 211 -3.39 -8.08 -17.45
C ALA A 211 -2.47 -7.55 -18.57
N THR A 212 -2.60 -6.26 -18.89
CA THR A 212 -1.76 -5.61 -19.89
C THR A 212 -0.30 -5.55 -19.43
N TRP A 213 -0.06 -5.22 -18.16
CA TRP A 213 1.27 -5.21 -17.56
C TRP A 213 1.91 -6.61 -17.60
N GLU A 214 1.18 -7.64 -17.18
CA GLU A 214 1.65 -9.03 -17.22
C GLU A 214 2.00 -9.47 -18.66
N GLY A 215 1.16 -9.11 -19.64
CA GLY A 215 1.42 -9.38 -21.06
C GLY A 215 2.71 -8.74 -21.56
N ARG A 216 2.97 -7.48 -21.20
CA ARG A 216 4.22 -6.78 -21.56
C ARG A 216 5.46 -7.42 -20.92
N VAL A 217 5.34 -7.86 -19.66
CA VAL A 217 6.44 -8.57 -19.00
C VAL A 217 6.74 -9.89 -19.70
N ASN A 218 5.71 -10.64 -20.08
CA ASN A 218 5.85 -11.88 -20.85
C ASN A 218 6.55 -11.64 -22.20
N GLU A 219 6.21 -10.54 -22.91
CA GLU A 219 6.87 -10.17 -24.17
C GLU A 219 8.36 -9.89 -23.96
N LEU A 220 8.74 -9.10 -22.95
CA LEU A 220 10.13 -8.81 -22.60
C LEU A 220 10.94 -10.09 -22.31
N LEU A 221 10.34 -11.05 -21.63
CA LEU A 221 11.00 -12.33 -21.30
C LEU A 221 11.27 -13.21 -22.53
N THR A 222 10.56 -13.02 -23.64
CA THR A 222 10.84 -13.76 -24.86
C THR A 222 12.17 -13.37 -25.50
N GLU A 223 12.68 -12.18 -25.19
CA GLU A 223 13.95 -11.64 -25.72
C GLU A 223 15.13 -11.95 -24.79
N GLU A 224 14.86 -12.29 -23.51
CA GLU A 224 15.88 -12.43 -22.44
C GLU A 224 15.87 -13.87 -21.86
N THR A 225 16.53 -14.80 -22.54
CA THR A 225 16.50 -16.23 -22.19
C THR A 225 16.93 -16.53 -20.76
N ASP A 226 17.94 -15.82 -20.23
CA ASP A 226 18.45 -16.07 -18.87
C ASP A 226 17.42 -15.65 -17.80
N ILE A 227 16.68 -14.56 -18.04
CA ILE A 227 15.62 -14.10 -17.15
C ILE A 227 14.42 -15.04 -17.23
N ALA A 228 14.08 -15.52 -18.43
CA ALA A 228 12.99 -16.49 -18.60
C ALA A 228 13.25 -17.81 -17.84
N GLU A 229 14.49 -18.33 -17.88
CA GLU A 229 14.86 -19.52 -17.09
C GLU A 229 14.77 -19.25 -15.57
N TYR A 230 15.20 -18.07 -15.14
CA TYR A 230 15.08 -17.66 -13.74
C TYR A 230 13.62 -17.56 -13.29
N VAL A 231 12.75 -16.93 -14.09
CA VAL A 231 11.30 -16.82 -13.79
C VAL A 231 10.66 -18.20 -13.72
N GLY A 232 10.98 -19.14 -14.62
CA GLY A 232 10.51 -20.51 -14.55
C GLY A 232 10.84 -21.20 -13.23
N LYS A 233 12.05 -20.96 -12.69
CA LYS A 233 12.43 -21.48 -11.37
C LYS A 233 11.65 -20.83 -10.22
N LEU A 234 11.31 -19.54 -10.34
CA LEU A 234 10.46 -18.86 -9.36
C LEU A 234 9.03 -19.41 -9.38
N GLU A 235 8.48 -19.68 -10.58
CA GLU A 235 7.16 -20.30 -10.75
C GLU A 235 7.10 -21.68 -10.10
N GLU A 236 8.08 -22.54 -10.35
CA GLU A 236 8.16 -23.87 -9.74
C GLU A 236 8.21 -23.80 -8.20
N ARG A 237 8.96 -22.85 -7.65
CA ARG A 237 9.02 -22.63 -6.19
C ARG A 237 7.69 -22.17 -5.63
N TYR A 238 7.04 -21.21 -6.31
CA TYR A 238 5.74 -20.67 -5.91
C TYR A 238 4.70 -21.78 -5.91
N ASP A 239 4.56 -22.51 -7.02
CA ASP A 239 3.57 -23.59 -7.19
C ASP A 239 3.82 -24.72 -6.14
N THR A 240 5.07 -25.02 -5.83
CA THR A 240 5.42 -26.02 -4.79
C THR A 240 5.03 -25.56 -3.39
N ALA A 241 5.25 -24.28 -3.08
CA ALA A 241 4.91 -23.70 -1.77
C ALA A 241 3.39 -23.64 -1.57
N GLU A 242 2.66 -23.27 -2.62
CA GLU A 242 1.20 -23.22 -2.60
C GLU A 242 0.59 -24.63 -2.43
N ALA A 243 1.06 -25.61 -3.20
CA ALA A 243 0.64 -27.01 -3.04
C ALA A 243 0.91 -27.57 -1.63
N THR A 244 2.02 -27.15 -1.00
CA THR A 244 2.34 -27.54 0.38
C THR A 244 1.39 -26.87 1.37
N GLY A 245 1.08 -25.58 1.19
CA GLY A 245 0.11 -24.84 2.00
C GLY A 245 -1.29 -25.46 1.94
N GLU A 246 -1.77 -25.78 0.75
CA GLU A 246 -3.06 -26.47 0.56
C GLU A 246 -3.10 -27.84 1.25
N GLN A 247 -2.02 -28.63 1.16
CA GLN A 247 -1.95 -29.92 1.84
C GLN A 247 -2.02 -29.75 3.37
N ILE A 248 -1.33 -28.77 3.93
CA ILE A 248 -1.37 -28.45 5.37
C ILE A 248 -2.79 -28.01 5.77
N ALA A 249 -3.43 -27.12 5.01
CA ALA A 249 -4.80 -26.67 5.26
C ALA A 249 -5.80 -27.84 5.26
N LEU A 250 -5.73 -28.73 4.26
CA LEU A 250 -6.55 -29.92 4.18
C LEU A 250 -6.34 -30.89 5.34
N GLN A 251 -5.08 -31.06 5.82
CA GLN A 251 -4.79 -31.88 6.99
C GLN A 251 -5.37 -31.27 8.26
N PHE A 252 -5.27 -29.93 8.40
CA PHE A 252 -5.81 -29.21 9.54
C PHE A 252 -7.35 -29.28 9.60
N GLU A 253 -8.02 -29.10 8.46
CA GLU A 253 -9.47 -29.29 8.37
C GLU A 253 -9.91 -30.70 8.75
N ARG A 254 -9.18 -31.74 8.28
CA ARG A 254 -9.46 -33.13 8.66
C ARG A 254 -9.24 -33.37 10.17
N TYR A 255 -8.24 -32.72 10.74
CA TYR A 255 -7.99 -32.81 12.19
C TYR A 255 -9.11 -32.16 13.00
N LEU A 256 -9.57 -30.94 12.61
CA LEU A 256 -10.69 -30.26 13.27
C LEU A 256 -11.99 -31.06 13.21
N ARG A 257 -12.35 -31.58 12.03
CA ARG A 257 -13.55 -32.46 11.86
C ARG A 257 -13.52 -33.74 12.71
N ARG A 258 -12.32 -34.22 13.09
CA ARG A 258 -12.20 -35.41 13.98
C ARG A 258 -12.40 -35.04 15.46
N ARG A 259 -12.15 -33.79 15.86
CA ARG A 259 -12.36 -33.35 17.25
C ARG A 259 -13.80 -32.94 17.55
N GLU A 260 -14.59 -32.71 16.53
CA GLU A 260 -16.02 -32.35 16.65
C GLU A 260 -16.93 -33.59 16.64
N ARG A 261 -16.36 -34.78 16.54
CA ARG A 261 -17.05 -36.08 16.69
C ARG A 261 -16.66 -36.77 18.00
#